data_9f302bb10dbbe776e86e0f97ca7c06a6
#
_entry.id   9f302bb10dbbe776e86e0f97ca7c06a6
#
_cell.length_a   1.000
_cell.length_b   1.000
_cell.length_c   1.000
_cell.angle_alpha   90.00
_cell.angle_beta   90.00
_cell.angle_gamma   90.00
#
_symmetry.space_group_name_H-M   'P 1'
#
loop_
_entity.id
_entity.type
_entity.pdbx_description
1 polymer ?
#
loop_
_entity_poly.entity_id
_entity_poly.type
_entity_poly.pdbx_seq_one_letter_code
_entity_poly.pdbx_strand_id
1 'polypeptide(L)'
;RVKYEKFLLSSNLSAPMFELKLKNRELQKHLFDIIGAGTITPNFLIEKKYEENNKTLSIEFFNMEGLYKEKNEYTDQDLLLFIKENEDQLKREYIDFKYVVLNPKNLIGIEEFNQEFFDKIDKIENQISEGADFETILENIKIEVKEIIEYTPTSEAQTNESLIYQNKLSKLNLVENGDNFLFYKIIKE
;
A
#
# COMPACT_ATOMS: atom_id res chain seq x y z
N ARG A 1 24.73 -41.74 17.11
CA ARG A 1 23.59 -42.14 16.28
C ARG A 1 22.28 -41.50 16.79
N VAL A 2 21.87 -41.74 18.02
CA VAL A 2 20.60 -41.22 18.59
C VAL A 2 20.51 -39.69 18.56
N LYS A 3 21.59 -38.96 18.81
CA LYS A 3 21.61 -37.49 18.74
C LYS A 3 21.39 -36.98 17.31
N TYR A 4 21.95 -37.66 16.32
CA TYR A 4 21.79 -37.34 14.91
C TYR A 4 20.33 -37.53 14.44
N GLU A 5 19.77 -38.70 14.80
CA GLU A 5 18.37 -39.02 14.46
C GLU A 5 17.38 -38.00 15.09
N LYS A 6 17.59 -37.66 16.37
CA LYS A 6 16.80 -36.59 17.02
C LYS A 6 16.92 -35.24 16.34
N PHE A 7 18.12 -34.86 15.92
CA PHE A 7 18.36 -33.63 15.20
C PHE A 7 17.62 -33.61 13.84
N LEU A 8 17.70 -34.69 13.07
CA LEU A 8 16.98 -34.81 11.79
C LEU A 8 15.47 -34.68 11.96
N LEU A 9 14.90 -35.35 12.96
CA LEU A 9 13.50 -35.34 13.28
C LEU A 9 13.06 -33.91 13.71
N SER A 10 13.82 -33.25 14.57
CA SER A 10 13.49 -31.89 15.03
C SER A 10 13.58 -30.84 13.92
N SER A 11 14.43 -31.10 12.91
CA SER A 11 14.64 -30.22 11.75
C SER A 11 13.77 -30.60 10.56
N ASN A 12 12.92 -31.61 10.66
CA ASN A 12 12.09 -32.15 9.59
C ASN A 12 12.91 -32.49 8.31
N LEU A 13 14.09 -33.05 8.47
CA LEU A 13 15.01 -33.41 7.41
C LEU A 13 15.19 -34.91 7.34
N SER A 14 15.28 -35.47 6.14
CA SER A 14 15.77 -36.83 5.95
C SER A 14 17.31 -36.90 5.93
N ALA A 15 17.87 -38.01 6.36
CA ALA A 15 19.33 -38.18 6.38
C ALA A 15 19.97 -37.93 5.00
N PRO A 16 19.46 -38.49 3.88
CA PRO A 16 20.02 -38.21 2.55
C PRO A 16 19.98 -36.73 2.16
N MET A 17 18.90 -36.03 2.49
CA MET A 17 18.80 -34.59 2.20
C MET A 17 19.77 -33.73 3.03
N PHE A 18 19.94 -34.09 4.30
CA PHE A 18 20.90 -33.42 5.17
C PHE A 18 22.35 -33.65 4.70
N GLU A 19 22.69 -34.86 4.39
CA GLU A 19 24.03 -35.23 3.89
C GLU A 19 24.34 -34.57 2.56
N LEU A 20 23.35 -34.48 1.64
CA LEU A 20 23.51 -33.78 0.38
C LEU A 20 23.71 -32.25 0.60
N LYS A 21 22.95 -31.64 1.48
CA LYS A 21 23.13 -30.23 1.84
C LYS A 21 24.50 -29.96 2.44
N LEU A 22 24.94 -30.84 3.35
CA LEU A 22 26.27 -30.75 3.97
C LEU A 22 27.39 -30.87 2.93
N LYS A 23 27.30 -31.89 2.05
CA LYS A 23 28.23 -32.07 0.92
C LYS A 23 28.31 -30.83 0.03
N ASN A 24 27.15 -30.30 -0.38
CA ASN A 24 27.14 -29.15 -1.24
C ASN A 24 27.75 -27.91 -0.56
N ARG A 25 27.49 -27.72 0.74
CA ARG A 25 28.09 -26.63 1.51
C ARG A 25 29.62 -26.76 1.59
N GLU A 26 30.11 -27.94 1.85
CA GLU A 26 31.56 -28.18 1.92
C GLU A 26 32.21 -28.00 0.53
N LEU A 27 31.55 -28.45 -0.55
CA LEU A 27 32.04 -28.22 -1.91
C LEU A 27 32.09 -26.71 -2.25
N GLN A 28 31.08 -25.99 -1.89
CA GLN A 28 31.07 -24.51 -2.07
C GLN A 28 32.21 -23.86 -1.27
N LYS A 29 32.41 -24.27 -0.01
CA LYS A 29 33.51 -23.76 0.80
C LYS A 29 34.87 -24.03 0.14
N HIS A 30 35.11 -25.26 -0.28
CA HIS A 30 36.35 -25.59 -0.99
C HIS A 30 36.55 -24.82 -2.29
N LEU A 31 35.47 -24.59 -3.05
CA LEU A 31 35.54 -23.76 -4.27
C LEU A 31 35.94 -22.31 -3.93
N PHE A 32 35.35 -21.72 -2.90
CA PHE A 32 35.72 -20.37 -2.46
C PHE A 32 37.13 -20.29 -1.90
N ASP A 33 37.56 -21.30 -1.15
CA ASP A 33 38.93 -21.41 -0.63
C ASP A 33 39.95 -21.47 -1.79
N ILE A 34 39.63 -22.20 -2.88
CA ILE A 34 40.50 -22.29 -4.07
C ILE A 34 40.53 -20.97 -4.82
N ILE A 35 39.35 -20.34 -5.05
CA ILE A 35 39.27 -19.06 -5.74
C ILE A 35 39.95 -17.94 -4.93
N GLY A 36 39.81 -17.97 -3.61
CA GLY A 36 40.44 -17.06 -2.68
C GLY A 36 41.93 -17.32 -2.40
N ALA A 37 42.44 -18.48 -2.82
CA ALA A 37 43.81 -18.86 -2.58
C ALA A 37 44.80 -17.86 -3.20
N GLY A 38 45.58 -17.19 -2.39
CA GLY A 38 46.53 -16.15 -2.80
C GLY A 38 46.01 -14.74 -2.73
N THR A 39 44.72 -14.50 -2.42
CA THR A 39 44.23 -13.14 -2.11
C THR A 39 44.61 -12.78 -0.66
N ILE A 40 45.42 -11.73 -0.54
CA ILE A 40 45.76 -11.17 0.77
C ILE A 40 44.82 -9.97 1.01
N THR A 41 44.05 -10.07 2.09
CA THR A 41 43.17 -8.95 2.49
C THR A 41 44.03 -7.73 2.86
N PRO A 42 43.83 -6.58 2.22
CA PRO A 42 44.55 -5.36 2.57
C PRO A 42 44.38 -4.99 4.04
N ASN A 43 45.46 -4.56 4.69
CA ASN A 43 45.45 -4.23 6.13
C ASN A 43 44.36 -3.22 6.49
N PHE A 44 44.11 -2.23 5.65
CA PHE A 44 43.07 -1.23 5.92
C PHE A 44 41.66 -1.84 6.03
N LEU A 45 41.36 -2.93 5.30
CA LEU A 45 40.07 -3.63 5.42
C LEU A 45 39.98 -4.45 6.71
N ILE A 46 41.11 -5.00 7.14
CA ILE A 46 41.18 -5.73 8.42
C ILE A 46 40.96 -4.75 9.58
N GLU A 47 41.66 -3.62 9.55
CA GLU A 47 41.52 -2.57 10.55
C GLU A 47 40.10 -2.00 10.60
N LYS A 48 39.53 -1.66 9.43
CA LYS A 48 38.16 -1.18 9.34
C LYS A 48 37.17 -2.20 9.91
N LYS A 49 37.33 -3.48 9.57
CA LYS A 49 36.45 -4.52 10.08
C LYS A 49 36.59 -4.76 11.57
N TYR A 50 37.81 -4.63 12.08
CA TYR A 50 38.08 -4.68 13.51
C TYR A 50 37.41 -3.53 14.25
N GLU A 51 37.56 -2.31 13.76
CA GLU A 51 36.92 -1.13 14.33
C GLU A 51 35.39 -1.24 14.32
N GLU A 52 34.80 -1.64 13.18
CA GLU A 52 33.34 -1.85 13.10
C GLU A 52 32.82 -2.87 14.12
N ASN A 53 33.52 -3.98 14.28
CA ASN A 53 33.13 -5.07 15.20
C ASN A 53 33.36 -4.74 16.68
N ASN A 54 34.31 -3.83 17.00
CA ASN A 54 34.67 -3.48 18.37
C ASN A 54 34.23 -2.07 18.74
N LYS A 55 33.48 -1.39 17.87
CA LYS A 55 32.93 -0.07 18.18
C LYS A 55 31.91 -0.19 19.31
N THR A 56 32.21 0.48 20.40
CA THR A 56 31.30 0.63 21.53
C THR A 56 30.71 2.03 21.51
N LEU A 57 29.43 2.13 21.80
CA LEU A 57 28.73 3.40 21.92
C LEU A 57 28.33 3.59 23.39
N SER A 58 28.65 4.73 23.95
CA SER A 58 28.05 5.17 25.20
C SER A 58 26.76 5.91 24.87
N ILE A 59 25.67 5.46 25.42
CA ILE A 59 24.35 6.04 25.20
C ILE A 59 23.85 6.53 26.56
N GLU A 60 23.49 7.79 26.61
CA GLU A 60 22.72 8.35 27.72
C GLU A 60 21.26 8.38 27.28
N PHE A 61 20.39 7.89 28.11
CA PHE A 61 18.94 7.94 27.89
C PHE A 61 18.24 8.33 29.18
N PHE A 62 17.11 8.97 28.99
CA PHE A 62 16.21 9.27 30.11
C PHE A 62 14.81 8.77 29.76
N ASN A 63 14.12 8.31 30.77
CA ASN A 63 12.76 7.86 30.62
C ASN A 63 11.81 9.08 30.58
N MET A 64 11.07 9.23 29.51
CA MET A 64 10.12 10.32 29.33
C MET A 64 8.72 10.02 29.88
N GLU A 65 8.44 8.79 30.35
CA GLU A 65 7.11 8.42 30.84
C GLU A 65 6.60 9.36 31.93
N GLY A 66 7.46 9.75 32.86
CA GLY A 66 7.10 10.68 33.92
C GLY A 66 6.97 12.16 33.52
N LEU A 67 7.25 12.49 32.24
CA LEU A 67 7.06 13.86 31.73
C LEU A 67 5.71 14.07 31.06
N TYR A 68 5.02 12.98 30.71
CA TYR A 68 3.69 13.05 30.12
C TYR A 68 2.63 13.06 31.23
N LYS A 69 1.64 13.92 31.06
CA LYS A 69 0.46 13.94 31.92
C LYS A 69 -0.33 12.65 31.73
N GLU A 70 -0.83 12.11 32.83
CA GLU A 70 -1.78 10.99 32.78
C GLU A 70 -3.11 11.45 32.15
N LYS A 71 -3.84 10.51 31.54
CA LYS A 71 -5.10 10.81 30.84
C LYS A 71 -6.11 11.56 31.69
N ASN A 72 -6.12 11.32 33.00
CA ASN A 72 -6.99 11.94 34.01
C ASN A 72 -6.53 13.33 34.48
N GLU A 73 -5.34 13.76 34.07
CA GLU A 73 -4.79 15.09 34.41
C GLU A 73 -5.14 16.17 33.39
N TYR A 74 -5.76 15.79 32.27
CA TYR A 74 -6.25 16.72 31.27
C TYR A 74 -7.68 17.16 31.61
N THR A 75 -7.90 18.46 31.66
CA THR A 75 -9.24 19.04 31.83
C THR A 75 -9.94 19.15 30.47
N ASP A 76 -11.28 19.25 30.51
CA ASP A 76 -12.05 19.49 29.27
C ASP A 76 -11.62 20.79 28.55
N GLN A 77 -11.15 21.77 29.32
CA GLN A 77 -10.63 23.03 28.77
C GLN A 77 -9.30 22.81 28.01
N ASP A 78 -8.40 21.99 28.54
CA ASP A 78 -7.15 21.61 27.86
C ASP A 78 -7.44 20.90 26.54
N LEU A 79 -8.41 20.00 26.55
CA LEU A 79 -8.83 19.26 25.34
C LEU A 79 -9.45 20.18 24.29
N LEU A 80 -10.33 21.09 24.68
CA LEU A 80 -10.94 22.07 23.78
C LEU A 80 -9.91 23.02 23.18
N LEU A 81 -8.93 23.46 23.97
CA LEU A 81 -7.83 24.29 23.50
C LEU A 81 -6.98 23.54 22.47
N PHE A 82 -6.61 22.31 22.78
CA PHE A 82 -5.84 21.45 21.89
C PHE A 82 -6.56 21.20 20.56
N ILE A 83 -7.86 20.90 20.60
CA ILE A 83 -8.68 20.71 19.40
C ILE A 83 -8.68 21.98 18.54
N LYS A 84 -8.83 23.14 19.17
CA LYS A 84 -8.85 24.43 18.48
C LYS A 84 -7.50 24.78 17.84
N GLU A 85 -6.41 24.50 18.55
CA GLU A 85 -5.06 24.76 18.04
C GLU A 85 -4.60 23.80 16.95
N ASN A 86 -5.19 22.58 16.91
CA ASN A 86 -4.84 21.54 15.96
C ASN A 86 -6.02 21.16 15.02
N GLU A 87 -6.95 22.09 14.83
CA GLU A 87 -8.19 21.85 14.08
C GLU A 87 -7.91 21.26 12.69
N ASP A 88 -6.95 21.82 11.96
CA ASP A 88 -6.59 21.39 10.61
C ASP A 88 -6.02 19.94 10.56
N GLN A 89 -5.37 19.50 11.62
CA GLN A 89 -4.81 18.14 11.72
C GLN A 89 -5.83 17.11 12.20
N LEU A 90 -6.81 17.56 12.98
CA LEU A 90 -7.83 16.70 13.59
C LEU A 90 -9.07 16.57 12.71
N LYS A 91 -9.31 17.51 11.80
CA LYS A 91 -10.40 17.41 10.83
C LYS A 91 -10.10 16.35 9.78
N ARG A 92 -11.09 15.51 9.52
CA ARG A 92 -11.11 14.61 8.38
C ARG A 92 -12.32 14.92 7.54
N GLU A 93 -12.10 15.07 6.26
CA GLU A 93 -13.17 15.24 5.28
C GLU A 93 -13.66 13.87 4.84
N TYR A 94 -14.95 13.70 4.78
CA TYR A 94 -15.62 12.51 4.30
C TYR A 94 -16.48 12.87 3.12
N ILE A 95 -16.56 12.00 2.14
CA ILE A 95 -17.46 12.17 1.01
C ILE A 95 -18.41 10.99 0.89
N ASP A 96 -19.65 11.28 0.49
CA ASP A 96 -20.62 10.30 0.03
C ASP A 96 -20.70 10.38 -1.48
N PHE A 97 -20.58 9.24 -2.16
CA PHE A 97 -20.61 9.22 -3.61
C PHE A 97 -21.18 7.92 -4.18
N LYS A 98 -21.64 8.02 -5.42
CA LYS A 98 -22.00 6.86 -6.25
C LYS A 98 -21.07 6.81 -7.44
N TYR A 99 -20.74 5.59 -7.86
CA TYR A 99 -19.93 5.42 -9.06
C TYR A 99 -20.24 4.12 -9.80
N VAL A 100 -19.88 4.10 -11.05
CA VAL A 100 -19.85 2.93 -11.91
C VAL A 100 -18.49 2.81 -12.57
N VAL A 101 -18.06 1.59 -12.84
CA VAL A 101 -16.85 1.31 -13.61
C VAL A 101 -17.30 0.97 -15.04
N LEU A 102 -16.89 1.78 -16.00
CA LEU A 102 -17.15 1.61 -17.41
C LEU A 102 -15.97 0.93 -18.08
N ASN A 103 -16.24 -0.18 -18.75
CA ASN A 103 -15.28 -0.90 -19.58
C ASN A 103 -15.98 -1.41 -20.85
N PRO A 104 -15.22 -1.87 -21.86
CA PRO A 104 -15.84 -2.34 -23.11
C PRO A 104 -16.86 -3.46 -22.90
N LYS A 105 -16.58 -4.38 -21.97
CA LYS A 105 -17.45 -5.50 -21.69
C LYS A 105 -18.83 -5.09 -21.18
N ASN A 106 -18.90 -4.12 -20.27
CA ASN A 106 -20.17 -3.70 -19.67
C ASN A 106 -20.87 -2.58 -20.46
N LEU A 107 -20.14 -1.81 -21.27
CA LEU A 107 -20.72 -0.72 -22.06
C LEU A 107 -21.16 -1.14 -23.45
N ILE A 108 -20.41 -2.03 -24.13
CA ILE A 108 -20.67 -2.47 -25.50
C ILE A 108 -20.73 -4.00 -25.69
N GLY A 109 -20.50 -4.78 -24.60
CA GLY A 109 -20.62 -6.24 -24.61
C GLY A 109 -19.44 -7.03 -25.21
N ILE A 110 -18.33 -6.37 -25.54
CA ILE A 110 -17.10 -7.00 -26.05
C ILE A 110 -15.93 -6.68 -25.12
N GLU A 111 -14.84 -7.47 -25.18
CA GLU A 111 -13.70 -7.27 -24.25
C GLU A 111 -12.64 -6.32 -24.79
N GLU A 112 -12.65 -6.00 -26.08
CA GLU A 112 -11.67 -5.15 -26.75
C GLU A 112 -12.16 -3.71 -26.88
N PHE A 113 -11.24 -2.77 -26.73
CA PHE A 113 -11.48 -1.36 -26.99
C PHE A 113 -11.66 -1.13 -28.51
N ASN A 114 -12.72 -0.43 -28.86
CA ASN A 114 -13.01 -0.06 -30.24
C ASN A 114 -13.61 1.34 -30.32
N GLN A 115 -13.84 1.82 -31.53
CA GLN A 115 -14.42 3.15 -31.76
C GLN A 115 -15.81 3.30 -31.11
N GLU A 116 -16.63 2.24 -31.14
CA GLU A 116 -17.97 2.29 -30.53
C GLU A 116 -17.93 2.53 -29.04
N PHE A 117 -16.94 1.97 -28.34
CA PHE A 117 -16.73 2.22 -26.92
C PHE A 117 -16.40 3.69 -26.66
N PHE A 118 -15.44 4.24 -27.38
CA PHE A 118 -15.03 5.66 -27.22
C PHE A 118 -16.14 6.62 -27.62
N ASP A 119 -16.90 6.34 -28.67
CA ASP A 119 -18.07 7.15 -29.06
C ASP A 119 -19.14 7.18 -27.94
N LYS A 120 -19.29 6.09 -27.16
CA LYS A 120 -20.17 6.07 -25.99
C LYS A 120 -19.60 6.84 -24.80
N ILE A 121 -18.29 6.78 -24.58
CA ILE A 121 -17.61 7.57 -23.56
C ILE A 121 -17.75 9.07 -23.88
N ASP A 122 -17.45 9.48 -25.12
CA ASP A 122 -17.62 10.88 -25.58
C ASP A 122 -19.07 11.37 -25.42
N LYS A 123 -20.04 10.47 -25.69
CA LYS A 123 -21.45 10.82 -25.47
C LYS A 123 -21.78 11.06 -24.00
N ILE A 124 -21.21 10.27 -23.09
CA ILE A 124 -21.39 10.48 -21.65
C ILE A 124 -20.75 11.82 -21.22
N GLU A 125 -19.53 12.12 -21.70
CA GLU A 125 -18.87 13.39 -21.42
C GLU A 125 -19.66 14.60 -21.93
N ASN A 126 -20.22 14.49 -23.13
CA ASN A 126 -21.09 15.53 -23.68
C ASN A 126 -22.36 15.72 -22.82
N GLN A 127 -23.00 14.63 -22.39
CA GLN A 127 -24.17 14.70 -21.52
C GLN A 127 -23.85 15.34 -20.15
N ILE A 128 -22.67 15.02 -19.57
CA ILE A 128 -22.19 15.68 -18.35
C ILE A 128 -22.01 17.17 -18.59
N SER A 129 -21.41 17.56 -19.71
CA SER A 129 -21.19 18.98 -20.07
C SER A 129 -22.48 19.75 -20.33
N GLU A 130 -23.52 19.07 -20.82
CA GLU A 130 -24.87 19.59 -21.02
C GLU A 130 -25.68 19.67 -19.71
N GLY A 131 -25.14 19.15 -18.60
CA GLY A 131 -25.77 19.20 -17.28
C GLY A 131 -26.75 18.07 -17.01
N ALA A 132 -26.67 16.97 -17.75
CA ALA A 132 -27.47 15.78 -17.46
C ALA A 132 -27.10 15.18 -16.10
N ASP A 133 -28.07 14.61 -15.38
CA ASP A 133 -27.84 13.99 -14.08
C ASP A 133 -27.31 12.56 -14.21
N PHE A 134 -26.61 12.08 -13.17
CA PHE A 134 -26.01 10.75 -13.09
C PHE A 134 -27.00 9.62 -13.42
N GLU A 135 -28.17 9.69 -12.81
CA GLU A 135 -29.23 8.69 -12.99
C GLU A 135 -29.76 8.69 -14.42
N THR A 136 -29.93 9.87 -15.03
CA THR A 136 -30.43 10.01 -16.42
C THR A 136 -29.43 9.43 -17.42
N ILE A 137 -28.14 9.64 -17.21
CA ILE A 137 -27.09 9.10 -18.08
C ILE A 137 -27.07 7.56 -18.00
N LEU A 138 -27.33 7.00 -16.83
CA LEU A 138 -27.31 5.55 -16.59
C LEU A 138 -28.62 4.83 -16.94
N GLU A 139 -29.73 5.52 -17.18
CA GLU A 139 -31.02 4.90 -17.49
C GLU A 139 -30.95 3.87 -18.64
N ASN A 140 -30.09 4.13 -19.62
CA ASN A 140 -29.91 3.28 -20.78
C ASN A 140 -28.74 2.28 -20.66
N ILE A 141 -28.03 2.31 -19.52
CA ILE A 141 -26.83 1.49 -19.28
C ILE A 141 -27.10 0.58 -18.08
N LYS A 142 -27.20 -0.73 -18.33
CA LYS A 142 -27.44 -1.71 -17.28
C LYS A 142 -26.13 -2.06 -16.56
N ILE A 143 -25.66 -1.16 -15.71
CA ILE A 143 -24.42 -1.34 -14.93
C ILE A 143 -24.77 -1.23 -13.44
N GLU A 144 -24.10 -2.03 -12.63
CA GLU A 144 -24.24 -1.99 -11.17
C GLU A 144 -23.62 -0.70 -10.62
N VAL A 145 -24.43 0.09 -9.94
CA VAL A 145 -24.02 1.32 -9.27
C VAL A 145 -23.52 0.96 -7.87
N LYS A 146 -22.33 1.38 -7.55
CA LYS A 146 -21.78 1.28 -6.18
C LYS A 146 -22.01 2.60 -5.45
N GLU A 147 -22.49 2.51 -4.21
CA GLU A 147 -22.69 3.65 -3.32
C GLU A 147 -21.78 3.50 -2.11
N ILE A 148 -21.04 4.54 -1.79
CA ILE A 148 -20.11 4.60 -0.67
C ILE A 148 -20.48 5.81 0.19
N ILE A 149 -20.59 5.58 1.49
CA ILE A 149 -20.97 6.59 2.47
C ILE A 149 -19.80 6.81 3.43
N GLU A 150 -19.57 8.06 3.81
CA GLU A 150 -18.53 8.48 4.76
C GLU A 150 -17.13 7.95 4.39
N TYR A 151 -16.76 8.07 3.11
CA TYR A 151 -15.45 7.65 2.65
C TYR A 151 -14.36 8.69 2.93
N THR A 152 -13.27 8.22 3.49
CA THR A 152 -11.99 8.93 3.57
C THR A 152 -10.86 7.95 3.26
N PRO A 153 -9.84 8.33 2.49
CA PRO A 153 -8.75 7.42 2.16
C PRO A 153 -7.95 7.05 3.43
N THR A 154 -7.78 5.75 3.67
CA THR A 154 -7.06 5.21 4.84
C THR A 154 -5.63 4.77 4.53
N SER A 155 -5.27 4.69 3.26
CA SER A 155 -3.95 4.28 2.80
C SER A 155 -3.61 4.95 1.47
N GLU A 156 -2.33 4.95 1.09
CA GLU A 156 -1.84 5.43 -0.20
C GLU A 156 -2.21 4.49 -1.37
N ALA A 157 -3.01 3.45 -1.14
CA ALA A 157 -3.43 2.53 -2.18
C ALA A 157 -4.29 3.27 -3.22
N GLN A 158 -3.89 3.18 -4.47
CA GLN A 158 -4.64 3.72 -5.61
C GLN A 158 -5.86 2.83 -5.89
N THR A 159 -6.93 3.04 -5.15
CA THR A 159 -8.23 2.43 -5.40
C THR A 159 -9.11 3.36 -6.22
N ASN A 160 -10.19 2.82 -6.81
CA ASN A 160 -11.18 3.63 -7.53
C ASN A 160 -11.73 4.75 -6.63
N GLU A 161 -12.01 4.40 -5.38
CA GLU A 161 -12.55 5.32 -4.38
C GLU A 161 -11.55 6.42 -4.00
N SER A 162 -10.26 6.09 -3.91
CA SER A 162 -9.22 7.10 -3.63
C SER A 162 -9.06 8.08 -4.80
N LEU A 163 -9.19 7.61 -6.04
CA LEU A 163 -9.15 8.46 -7.22
C LEU A 163 -10.34 9.41 -7.28
N ILE A 164 -11.54 8.92 -6.94
CA ILE A 164 -12.75 9.75 -6.83
C ILE A 164 -12.56 10.82 -5.74
N TYR A 165 -12.03 10.44 -4.58
CA TYR A 165 -11.76 11.39 -3.50
C TYR A 165 -10.78 12.50 -3.89
N GLN A 166 -9.73 12.17 -4.65
CA GLN A 166 -8.78 13.16 -5.16
C GLN A 166 -9.44 14.16 -6.13
N ASN A 167 -10.48 13.74 -6.84
CA ASN A 167 -11.21 14.55 -7.82
C ASN A 167 -12.56 15.06 -7.30
N LYS A 168 -12.77 15.09 -5.98
CA LYS A 168 -14.05 15.44 -5.33
C LYS A 168 -14.60 16.82 -5.64
N LEU A 169 -13.76 17.76 -6.06
CA LEU A 169 -14.21 19.11 -6.46
C LEU A 169 -15.21 19.09 -7.62
N SER A 170 -15.19 18.05 -8.45
CA SER A 170 -16.14 17.85 -9.54
C SER A 170 -17.29 16.98 -9.05
N LYS A 171 -18.46 17.55 -8.83
CA LYS A 171 -19.63 16.83 -8.29
C LYS A 171 -20.11 15.67 -9.18
N LEU A 172 -19.96 15.81 -10.49
CA LEU A 172 -20.26 14.78 -11.49
C LEU A 172 -19.14 14.77 -12.51
N ASN A 173 -18.48 13.64 -12.70
CA ASN A 173 -17.34 13.57 -13.59
C ASN A 173 -17.09 12.14 -14.09
N LEU A 174 -16.34 12.07 -15.19
CA LEU A 174 -15.81 10.84 -15.76
C LEU A 174 -14.28 10.92 -15.73
N VAL A 175 -13.63 9.91 -15.14
CA VAL A 175 -12.17 9.88 -14.97
C VAL A 175 -11.63 8.55 -15.46
N GLU A 176 -10.58 8.60 -16.26
CA GLU A 176 -9.84 7.42 -16.72
C GLU A 176 -9.04 6.80 -15.57
N ASN A 177 -9.10 5.47 -15.43
CA ASN A 177 -8.35 4.70 -14.46
C ASN A 177 -7.81 3.42 -15.09
N GLY A 178 -6.64 3.47 -15.69
CA GLY A 178 -6.04 2.38 -16.46
C GLY A 178 -6.91 1.99 -17.65
N ASP A 179 -7.32 0.71 -17.69
CA ASP A 179 -8.19 0.18 -18.75
C ASP A 179 -9.69 0.40 -18.48
N ASN A 180 -10.06 1.28 -17.54
CA ASN A 180 -11.45 1.53 -17.18
C ASN A 180 -11.71 3.05 -17.09
N PHE A 181 -12.98 3.42 -17.15
CA PHE A 181 -13.44 4.76 -16.83
C PHE A 181 -14.33 4.71 -15.59
N LEU A 182 -14.12 5.66 -14.69
CA LEU A 182 -14.93 5.84 -13.49
C LEU A 182 -15.89 7.00 -13.71
N PHE A 183 -17.17 6.71 -13.83
CA PHE A 183 -18.21 7.70 -13.85
C PHE A 183 -18.82 7.79 -12.46
N TYR A 184 -18.76 8.97 -11.83
CA TYR A 184 -19.16 9.16 -10.44
C TYR A 184 -19.91 10.47 -10.20
N LYS A 185 -20.69 10.46 -9.11
CA LYS A 185 -21.40 11.61 -8.58
C LYS A 185 -21.14 11.74 -7.08
N ILE A 186 -20.65 12.90 -6.65
CA ILE A 186 -20.54 13.23 -5.22
C ILE A 186 -21.92 13.67 -4.72
N ILE A 187 -22.36 13.05 -3.63
CA ILE A 187 -23.67 13.28 -3.00
C ILE A 187 -23.52 14.32 -1.89
N LYS A 188 -22.45 14.13 -1.07
CA LYS A 188 -22.19 14.95 0.11
C LYS A 188 -20.67 15.07 0.35
N GLU A 189 -20.27 16.23 0.81
CA GLU A 189 -18.94 16.56 1.34
C GLU A 189 -19.03 16.96 2.82
#